data_a201da2941975ec03f41c674dbe4210f
#
_entry.id   a201da2941975ec03f41c674dbe4210f
#
_cell.length_a   1.000
_cell.length_b   1.000
_cell.length_c   1.000
_cell.angle_alpha   90.00
_cell.angle_beta   90.00
_cell.angle_gamma   90.00
#
_symmetry.space_group_name_H-M   'P 1'
#
loop_
_entity.id
_entity.type
_entity.pdbx_description
1 polymer ?
#
loop_
_entity_poly.entity_id
_entity_poly.type
_entity_poly.pdbx_seq_one_letter_code
_entity_poly.pdbx_strand_id
1 'polypeptide(L)'
;MVNGYTCKDTTQVTPQDFYFQGLATAGAASNTSTGAIVIGATVEKLPGLNTLGLSMSRIDYAPNGLNPPHVHPRASEIIYVLEGQLYYVGFVTTAGKLVAKHINKGEVFVLPKGLLHFQKNVAKSAPASVIAAFDSQLPGTQSLVCSLFGALPEDILVKSFRFKPKQVKKIKSKYQPKK
;
A
#
# COMPACT_ATOMS: atom_id res chain seq x y z
N MET A 1 12.36 14.18 20.78
CA MET A 1 11.68 13.30 19.78
C MET A 1 10.18 13.34 20.01
N VAL A 2 9.40 13.39 18.94
CA VAL A 2 7.93 13.28 18.96
C VAL A 2 7.52 12.16 17.99
N ASN A 3 6.64 11.28 18.43
CA ASN A 3 6.20 10.10 17.64
C ASN A 3 7.34 9.21 17.09
N GLY A 4 8.46 9.17 17.78
CA GLY A 4 9.65 8.40 17.34
C GLY A 4 10.58 9.15 16.38
N TYR A 5 10.26 10.38 15.97
CA TYR A 5 11.07 11.18 15.05
C TYR A 5 11.77 12.33 15.77
N THR A 6 12.97 12.66 15.31
CA THR A 6 13.77 13.77 15.86
C THR A 6 13.12 15.10 15.49
N CYS A 7 12.99 15.99 16.47
CA CYS A 7 12.56 17.36 16.24
C CYS A 7 13.78 18.23 15.89
N LYS A 8 13.61 19.15 14.95
CA LYS A 8 14.54 20.25 14.67
C LYS A 8 14.26 21.44 15.57
N ASP A 9 15.30 22.21 15.86
CA ASP A 9 15.14 23.59 16.35
C ASP A 9 14.41 24.42 15.28
N THR A 10 13.49 25.29 15.71
CA THR A 10 12.69 26.11 14.79
C THR A 10 13.54 27.01 13.89
N THR A 11 14.71 27.44 14.37
CA THR A 11 15.69 28.24 13.60
C THR A 11 16.38 27.47 12.48
N GLN A 12 16.34 26.12 12.52
CA GLN A 12 16.96 25.24 11.54
C GLN A 12 15.95 24.67 10.55
N VAL A 13 14.67 25.00 10.67
CA VAL A 13 13.63 24.55 9.75
C VAL A 13 13.79 25.24 8.39
N THR A 14 13.73 24.45 7.33
CA THR A 14 13.90 24.90 5.95
C THR A 14 12.76 24.41 5.07
N PRO A 15 12.54 25.00 3.88
CA PRO A 15 11.54 24.48 2.92
C PRO A 15 11.74 23.00 2.55
N GLN A 16 12.98 22.50 2.61
CA GLN A 16 13.30 21.11 2.29
C GLN A 16 12.69 20.11 3.28
N ASP A 17 12.40 20.54 4.51
CA ASP A 17 11.72 19.70 5.50
C ASP A 17 10.26 19.42 5.12
N PHE A 18 9.68 20.23 4.21
CA PHE A 18 8.30 20.18 3.73
C PHE A 18 8.19 19.84 2.25
N TYR A 19 9.29 19.51 1.58
CA TYR A 19 9.33 19.25 0.15
C TYR A 19 9.72 17.81 -0.17
N PHE A 20 8.97 17.17 -1.08
CA PHE A 20 9.24 15.84 -1.59
C PHE A 20 8.84 15.73 -3.07
N GLN A 21 9.82 15.55 -3.94
CA GLN A 21 9.59 15.43 -5.39
C GLN A 21 9.34 14.00 -5.88
N GLY A 22 9.44 13.00 -5.01
CA GLY A 22 9.44 11.59 -5.40
C GLY A 22 8.13 11.08 -6.00
N LEU A 23 7.02 11.86 -5.90
CA LEU A 23 5.74 11.50 -6.52
C LEU A 23 5.60 12.01 -7.97
N ALA A 24 6.52 12.86 -8.45
CA ALA A 24 6.44 13.46 -9.78
C ALA A 24 6.62 12.44 -10.91
N THR A 25 7.46 11.43 -10.70
CA THR A 25 7.81 10.43 -11.71
C THR A 25 7.18 9.08 -11.40
N ALA A 26 6.68 8.42 -12.43
CA ALA A 26 6.14 7.08 -12.33
C ALA A 26 7.23 6.07 -11.96
N GLY A 27 6.91 5.15 -11.07
CA GLY A 27 7.77 4.03 -10.72
C GLY A 27 7.76 2.92 -11.77
N ALA A 28 8.84 2.12 -11.82
CA ALA A 28 8.99 1.01 -12.76
C ALA A 28 8.15 -0.22 -12.32
N ALA A 29 6.83 -0.12 -12.39
CA ALA A 29 5.90 -1.16 -11.96
C ALA A 29 6.10 -2.50 -12.68
N SER A 30 6.49 -2.50 -13.96
CA SER A 30 6.78 -3.70 -14.75
C SER A 30 7.92 -4.55 -14.18
N ASN A 31 8.80 -3.97 -13.38
CA ASN A 31 9.93 -4.67 -12.77
C ASN A 31 9.58 -5.39 -11.46
N THR A 32 8.33 -5.30 -11.03
CA THR A 32 7.85 -5.96 -9.80
C THR A 32 7.10 -7.24 -10.12
N SER A 33 7.09 -8.19 -9.20
CA SER A 33 6.40 -9.49 -9.38
C SER A 33 4.87 -9.36 -9.48
N THR A 34 4.31 -8.27 -8.98
CA THR A 34 2.86 -8.02 -9.00
C THR A 34 2.45 -6.97 -10.03
N GLY A 35 3.41 -6.37 -10.73
CA GLY A 35 3.14 -5.30 -11.66
C GLY A 35 2.66 -3.99 -11.01
N ALA A 36 2.94 -3.78 -9.73
CA ALA A 36 2.61 -2.54 -9.03
C ALA A 36 3.77 -2.05 -8.17
N ILE A 37 3.94 -0.74 -8.07
CA ILE A 37 4.94 -0.10 -7.21
C ILE A 37 4.32 1.08 -6.46
N VAL A 38 4.64 1.19 -5.17
CA VAL A 38 4.16 2.25 -4.28
C VAL A 38 5.32 3.16 -3.90
N ILE A 39 5.16 4.45 -4.13
CA ILE A 39 6.10 5.50 -3.72
C ILE A 39 5.39 6.35 -2.67
N GLY A 40 5.82 6.23 -1.40
CA GLY A 40 5.21 6.97 -0.29
C GLY A 40 5.93 8.29 0.00
N ALA A 41 5.16 9.35 0.25
CA ALA A 41 5.54 10.59 0.90
C ALA A 41 5.01 10.54 2.35
N THR A 42 5.70 9.80 3.21
CA THR A 42 5.40 9.62 4.63
C THR A 42 6.38 10.40 5.48
N VAL A 43 6.15 10.47 6.77
CA VAL A 43 7.04 11.12 7.73
C VAL A 43 8.49 10.60 7.69
N GLU A 44 8.69 9.37 7.21
CA GLU A 44 10.04 8.79 7.04
C GLU A 44 10.85 9.47 5.93
N LYS A 45 10.18 10.06 4.94
CA LYS A 45 10.81 10.75 3.80
C LYS A 45 10.55 12.24 3.79
N LEU A 46 9.53 12.70 4.48
CA LEU A 46 9.09 14.08 4.54
C LEU A 46 8.89 14.49 6.01
N PRO A 47 9.97 14.93 6.70
CA PRO A 47 9.96 15.18 8.13
C PRO A 47 8.89 16.19 8.58
N GLY A 48 8.55 17.17 7.74
CA GLY A 48 7.51 18.18 8.00
C GLY A 48 6.11 17.61 8.20
N LEU A 49 5.88 16.32 7.87
CA LEU A 49 4.63 15.62 8.16
C LEU A 49 4.49 15.19 9.62
N ASN A 50 5.57 15.23 10.41
CA ASN A 50 5.47 14.77 11.78
C ASN A 50 4.44 15.56 12.58
N THR A 51 3.56 14.87 13.27
CA THR A 51 2.40 15.38 14.02
C THR A 51 1.19 15.87 13.20
N LEU A 52 1.30 15.98 11.87
CA LEU A 52 0.22 16.54 11.05
C LEU A 52 -0.89 15.53 10.72
N GLY A 53 -0.65 14.23 10.96
CA GLY A 53 -1.67 13.21 10.79
C GLY A 53 -2.06 12.94 9.33
N LEU A 54 -1.18 13.23 8.37
CA LEU A 54 -1.44 12.99 6.95
C LEU A 54 -0.20 12.51 6.19
N SER A 55 -0.42 11.81 5.09
CA SER A 55 0.62 11.41 4.13
C SER A 55 -0.01 11.11 2.77
N MET A 56 0.83 10.93 1.77
CA MET A 56 0.42 10.58 0.41
C MET A 56 1.27 9.45 -0.16
N SER A 57 0.74 8.77 -1.17
CA SER A 57 1.50 7.85 -2.00
C SER A 57 1.08 7.98 -3.46
N ARG A 58 2.03 7.73 -4.36
CA ARG A 58 1.76 7.42 -5.76
C ARG A 58 1.87 5.91 -5.94
N ILE A 59 0.92 5.32 -6.66
CA ILE A 59 0.95 3.90 -7.00
C ILE A 59 0.85 3.78 -8.51
N ASP A 60 1.86 3.18 -9.11
CA ASP A 60 1.91 2.94 -10.54
C ASP A 60 1.71 1.46 -10.83
N TYR A 61 0.96 1.16 -11.87
CA TYR A 61 0.57 -0.19 -12.28
C TYR A 61 0.96 -0.45 -13.72
N ALA A 62 1.64 -1.55 -13.97
CA ALA A 62 1.75 -2.14 -15.29
C ALA A 62 0.38 -2.68 -15.77
N PRO A 63 0.22 -3.04 -17.05
CA PRO A 63 -0.96 -3.78 -17.50
C PRO A 63 -1.21 -5.02 -16.62
N ASN A 64 -2.45 -5.24 -16.19
CA ASN A 64 -2.86 -6.25 -15.21
C ASN A 64 -2.18 -6.16 -13.83
N GLY A 65 -1.47 -5.07 -13.53
CA GLY A 65 -0.77 -4.87 -12.27
C GLY A 65 -1.71 -4.88 -11.06
N LEU A 66 -1.25 -5.45 -9.97
CA LEU A 66 -1.99 -5.64 -8.73
C LEU A 66 -1.21 -5.09 -7.54
N ASN A 67 -1.81 -4.16 -6.79
CA ASN A 67 -1.42 -3.92 -5.41
C ASN A 67 -2.15 -4.96 -4.54
N PRO A 68 -1.42 -5.98 -4.02
CA PRO A 68 -2.03 -7.13 -3.38
C PRO A 68 -2.85 -6.79 -2.13
N PRO A 69 -3.69 -7.72 -1.65
CA PRO A 69 -4.43 -7.54 -0.41
C PRO A 69 -3.54 -7.13 0.77
N HIS A 70 -3.89 -5.98 1.38
CA HIS A 70 -3.17 -5.37 2.48
C HIS A 70 -4.12 -4.56 3.37
N VAL A 71 -3.62 -4.08 4.50
CA VAL A 71 -4.36 -3.21 5.43
C VAL A 71 -3.52 -2.01 5.83
N HIS A 72 -4.19 -0.93 6.21
CA HIS A 72 -3.60 0.23 6.89
C HIS A 72 -4.15 0.32 8.31
N PRO A 73 -3.48 -0.29 9.32
CA PRO A 73 -3.99 -0.30 10.69
C PRO A 73 -4.12 1.09 11.32
N ARG A 74 -3.35 2.07 10.81
CA ARG A 74 -3.29 3.42 11.37
C ARG A 74 -3.98 4.49 10.52
N ALA A 75 -4.52 4.11 9.34
CA ALA A 75 -5.11 5.10 8.43
C ALA A 75 -6.32 4.59 7.67
N SER A 76 -7.24 5.50 7.34
CA SER A 76 -8.11 5.40 6.18
C SER A 76 -7.34 5.88 4.94
N GLU A 77 -7.74 5.41 3.77
CA GLU A 77 -7.14 5.79 2.50
C GLU A 77 -8.23 6.32 1.57
N ILE A 78 -7.94 7.40 0.87
CA ILE A 78 -8.71 7.83 -0.30
C ILE A 78 -7.80 7.79 -1.51
N ILE A 79 -8.23 7.14 -2.58
CA ILE A 79 -7.50 7.10 -3.84
C ILE A 79 -8.18 7.94 -4.90
N TYR A 80 -7.36 8.57 -5.74
CA TYR A 80 -7.77 9.30 -6.93
C TYR A 80 -7.05 8.70 -8.15
N VAL A 81 -7.78 8.30 -9.18
CA VAL A 81 -7.19 7.77 -10.41
C VAL A 81 -6.61 8.91 -11.23
N LEU A 82 -5.28 8.97 -11.29
CA LEU A 82 -4.53 10.01 -12.01
C LEU A 82 -4.48 9.70 -13.51
N GLU A 83 -4.19 8.44 -13.85
CA GLU A 83 -4.09 7.96 -15.24
C GLU A 83 -4.62 6.52 -15.35
N GLY A 84 -5.06 6.16 -16.56
CA GLY A 84 -5.62 4.84 -16.86
C GLY A 84 -7.10 4.90 -17.18
N GLN A 85 -7.59 3.83 -17.82
CA GLN A 85 -8.97 3.77 -18.29
C GLN A 85 -9.90 3.04 -17.32
N LEU A 86 -9.44 1.94 -16.76
CA LEU A 86 -10.23 1.11 -15.86
C LEU A 86 -9.36 0.68 -14.68
N TYR A 87 -9.93 0.81 -13.50
CA TYR A 87 -9.29 0.43 -12.24
C TYR A 87 -10.28 -0.36 -11.37
N TYR A 88 -9.88 -1.53 -10.86
CA TYR A 88 -10.70 -2.32 -9.95
C TYR A 88 -10.16 -2.21 -8.53
N VAL A 89 -10.94 -1.58 -7.67
CA VAL A 89 -10.62 -1.36 -6.26
C VAL A 89 -11.71 -1.90 -5.36
N GLY A 90 -11.34 -2.42 -4.20
CA GLY A 90 -12.32 -2.91 -3.24
C GLY A 90 -11.73 -3.28 -1.90
N PHE A 91 -12.61 -3.38 -0.91
CA PHE A 91 -12.30 -3.80 0.45
C PHE A 91 -13.29 -4.86 0.94
N VAL A 92 -12.88 -5.63 1.93
CA VAL A 92 -13.71 -6.65 2.60
C VAL A 92 -14.17 -6.10 3.93
N THR A 93 -15.48 -6.11 4.18
CA THR A 93 -16.06 -5.69 5.45
C THR A 93 -15.81 -6.74 6.55
N THR A 94 -16.01 -6.37 7.81
CA THR A 94 -15.95 -7.30 8.96
C THR A 94 -16.96 -8.44 8.89
N ALA A 95 -18.03 -8.26 8.12
CA ALA A 95 -19.03 -9.31 7.82
C ALA A 95 -18.62 -10.20 6.62
N GLY A 96 -17.40 -10.06 6.09
CA GLY A 96 -16.91 -10.85 4.96
C GLY A 96 -17.48 -10.45 3.60
N LYS A 97 -18.19 -9.31 3.50
CA LYS A 97 -18.74 -8.82 2.23
C LYS A 97 -17.69 -8.03 1.46
N LEU A 98 -17.47 -8.36 0.18
CA LEU A 98 -16.69 -7.56 -0.73
C LEU A 98 -17.50 -6.33 -1.20
N VAL A 99 -16.91 -5.14 -1.02
CA VAL A 99 -17.38 -3.87 -1.58
C VAL A 99 -16.34 -3.41 -2.59
N ALA A 100 -16.65 -3.47 -3.87
CA ALA A 100 -15.68 -3.19 -4.91
C ALA A 100 -16.35 -2.53 -6.12
N LYS A 101 -15.56 -1.73 -6.86
CA LYS A 101 -16.01 -1.00 -8.04
C LYS A 101 -14.87 -0.85 -9.05
N HIS A 102 -15.22 -0.80 -10.32
CA HIS A 102 -14.34 -0.24 -11.34
C HIS A 102 -14.45 1.29 -11.29
N ILE A 103 -13.32 1.95 -11.23
CA ILE A 103 -13.22 3.41 -11.25
C ILE A 103 -12.27 3.83 -12.37
N ASN A 104 -12.55 5.00 -12.94
CA ASN A 104 -11.86 5.56 -14.09
C ASN A 104 -11.04 6.79 -13.68
N LYS A 105 -10.23 7.29 -14.62
CA LYS A 105 -9.51 8.57 -14.46
C LYS A 105 -10.45 9.67 -13.95
N GLY A 106 -10.00 10.38 -12.93
CA GLY A 106 -10.74 11.46 -12.29
C GLY A 106 -11.69 11.02 -11.16
N GLU A 107 -11.93 9.72 -10.99
CA GLU A 107 -12.79 9.19 -9.93
C GLU A 107 -12.01 8.87 -8.66
N VAL A 108 -12.74 8.84 -7.54
CA VAL A 108 -12.21 8.53 -6.20
C VAL A 108 -12.88 7.30 -5.60
N PHE A 109 -12.15 6.62 -4.72
CA PHE A 109 -12.70 5.54 -3.90
C PHE A 109 -12.11 5.62 -2.49
N VAL A 110 -12.93 5.32 -1.47
CA VAL A 110 -12.51 5.34 -0.06
C VAL A 110 -12.27 3.92 0.44
N LEU A 111 -11.16 3.72 1.12
CA LEU A 111 -10.76 2.47 1.77
C LEU A 111 -10.73 2.71 3.28
N PRO A 112 -11.69 2.17 4.04
CA PRO A 112 -11.81 2.42 5.47
C PRO A 112 -10.64 1.83 6.26
N LYS A 113 -10.24 2.51 7.33
CA LYS A 113 -9.16 2.13 8.23
C LYS A 113 -9.26 0.68 8.70
N GLY A 114 -8.14 -0.04 8.58
CA GLY A 114 -8.01 -1.41 9.08
C GLY A 114 -8.73 -2.48 8.25
N LEU A 115 -9.50 -2.13 7.22
CA LEU A 115 -10.14 -3.12 6.36
C LEU A 115 -9.18 -3.65 5.30
N LEU A 116 -9.24 -4.96 5.07
CA LEU A 116 -8.50 -5.63 4.01
C LEU A 116 -8.96 -5.11 2.66
N HIS A 117 -8.05 -4.61 1.84
CA HIS A 117 -8.34 -4.04 0.55
C HIS A 117 -7.27 -4.35 -0.49
N PHE A 118 -7.59 -4.13 -1.74
CA PHE A 118 -6.70 -4.34 -2.89
C PHE A 118 -7.03 -3.36 -4.01
N GLN A 119 -6.07 -3.16 -4.91
CA GLN A 119 -6.27 -2.34 -6.10
C GLN A 119 -5.62 -3.03 -7.30
N LYS A 120 -6.34 -3.09 -8.43
CA LYS A 120 -5.89 -3.76 -9.64
C LYS A 120 -6.14 -2.92 -10.89
N ASN A 121 -5.12 -2.77 -11.71
CA ASN A 121 -5.29 -2.30 -13.07
C ASN A 121 -5.84 -3.46 -13.92
N VAL A 122 -7.05 -3.34 -14.46
CA VAL A 122 -7.67 -4.39 -15.27
C VAL A 122 -7.40 -4.24 -16.77
N ALA A 123 -6.76 -3.14 -17.19
CA ALA A 123 -6.33 -2.95 -18.57
C ALA A 123 -5.26 -3.96 -18.95
N LYS A 124 -5.42 -4.60 -20.11
CA LYS A 124 -4.47 -5.63 -20.59
C LYS A 124 -3.22 -5.06 -21.26
N SER A 125 -3.30 -3.81 -21.74
CA SER A 125 -2.22 -3.18 -22.55
C SER A 125 -1.83 -1.79 -22.09
N ALA A 126 -2.59 -1.17 -21.17
CA ALA A 126 -2.32 0.19 -20.71
C ALA A 126 -1.90 0.21 -19.23
N PRO A 127 -0.91 1.02 -18.86
CA PRO A 127 -0.59 1.28 -17.45
C PRO A 127 -1.69 2.10 -16.78
N ALA A 128 -1.65 2.16 -15.46
CA ALA A 128 -2.48 3.05 -14.67
C ALA A 128 -1.67 3.64 -13.52
N SER A 129 -2.10 4.81 -13.01
CA SER A 129 -1.54 5.39 -11.80
C SER A 129 -2.61 6.02 -10.93
N VAL A 130 -2.40 5.98 -9.62
CA VAL A 130 -3.27 6.62 -8.64
C VAL A 130 -2.45 7.43 -7.65
N ILE A 131 -3.07 8.45 -7.08
CA ILE A 131 -2.61 9.13 -5.88
C ILE A 131 -3.50 8.65 -4.73
N ALA A 132 -2.85 8.22 -3.65
CA ALA A 132 -3.49 7.87 -2.39
C ALA A 132 -3.19 8.93 -1.34
N ALA A 133 -4.17 9.30 -0.54
CA ALA A 133 -4.01 10.16 0.63
C ALA A 133 -4.50 9.43 1.89
N PHE A 134 -3.82 9.67 3.02
CA PHE A 134 -4.04 8.97 4.27
C PHE A 134 -4.22 9.97 5.42
N ASP A 135 -5.09 9.65 6.37
CA ASP A 135 -5.28 10.37 7.63
C ASP A 135 -4.26 9.94 8.71
N SER A 136 -3.03 9.66 8.29
CA SER A 136 -1.90 9.30 9.17
C SER A 136 -0.58 9.68 8.51
N GLN A 137 0.36 10.17 9.29
CA GLN A 137 1.73 10.45 8.82
C GLN A 137 2.50 9.19 8.40
N LEU A 138 2.07 8.01 8.89
CA LEU A 138 2.64 6.70 8.58
C LEU A 138 1.53 5.63 8.65
N PRO A 139 0.86 5.27 7.55
CA PRO A 139 -0.30 4.39 7.50
C PRO A 139 -0.05 2.99 8.07
N GLY A 140 1.20 2.51 8.05
CA GLY A 140 1.58 1.22 8.57
C GLY A 140 1.12 0.08 7.69
N THR A 141 1.35 0.20 6.38
CA THR A 141 0.95 -0.80 5.40
C THR A 141 1.41 -2.19 5.78
N GLN A 142 0.47 -3.11 5.92
CA GLN A 142 0.71 -4.50 6.25
C GLN A 142 0.20 -5.40 5.12
N SER A 143 1.12 -5.95 4.34
CA SER A 143 0.81 -6.95 3.32
C SER A 143 0.27 -8.22 3.97
N LEU A 144 -0.93 -8.66 3.58
CA LEU A 144 -1.53 -9.87 4.12
C LEU A 144 -0.66 -11.10 3.86
N VAL A 145 -0.18 -11.24 2.65
CA VAL A 145 0.60 -12.43 2.24
C VAL A 145 1.94 -12.48 2.94
N CYS A 146 2.67 -11.34 3.00
CA CYS A 146 3.96 -11.27 3.70
C CYS A 146 3.79 -11.47 5.22
N SER A 147 2.74 -10.92 5.81
CA SER A 147 2.45 -11.11 7.24
C SER A 147 2.14 -12.56 7.58
N LEU A 148 1.31 -13.21 6.77
CA LEU A 148 0.95 -14.62 7.00
C LEU A 148 2.12 -15.56 6.67
N PHE A 149 2.57 -15.56 5.43
CA PHE A 149 3.53 -16.59 4.97
C PHE A 149 4.99 -16.20 5.17
N GLY A 150 5.30 -14.92 5.36
CA GLY A 150 6.64 -14.48 5.74
C GLY A 150 6.91 -14.64 7.24
N ALA A 151 5.98 -14.23 8.10
CA ALA A 151 6.21 -14.09 9.53
C ALA A 151 5.68 -15.25 10.39
N LEU A 152 4.46 -15.76 10.12
CA LEU A 152 3.83 -16.73 11.03
C LEU A 152 4.53 -18.11 11.01
N PRO A 153 4.54 -18.84 12.15
CA PRO A 153 5.00 -20.22 12.23
C PRO A 153 4.21 -21.17 11.30
N GLU A 154 4.87 -22.24 10.85
CA GLU A 154 4.28 -23.18 9.89
C GLU A 154 3.05 -23.91 10.45
N ASP A 155 3.11 -24.35 11.70
CA ASP A 155 2.05 -25.09 12.38
C ASP A 155 0.76 -24.26 12.50
N ILE A 156 0.89 -22.96 12.76
CA ILE A 156 -0.22 -22.02 12.79
C ILE A 156 -0.91 -21.97 11.41
N LEU A 157 -0.12 -21.85 10.33
CA LEU A 157 -0.65 -21.79 8.99
C LEU A 157 -1.30 -23.10 8.54
N VAL A 158 -0.67 -24.24 8.86
CA VAL A 158 -1.21 -25.59 8.59
C VAL A 158 -2.60 -25.73 9.24
N LYS A 159 -2.71 -25.40 10.52
CA LYS A 159 -3.96 -25.55 11.28
C LYS A 159 -5.02 -24.54 10.82
N SER A 160 -4.66 -23.27 10.62
CA SER A 160 -5.60 -22.21 10.25
C SER A 160 -6.19 -22.37 8.86
N PHE A 161 -5.34 -22.74 7.89
CA PHE A 161 -5.76 -22.86 6.49
C PHE A 161 -6.10 -24.29 6.07
N ARG A 162 -5.90 -25.29 6.97
CA ARG A 162 -6.08 -26.72 6.69
C ARG A 162 -5.23 -27.19 5.50
N PHE A 163 -4.09 -26.57 5.29
CA PHE A 163 -3.15 -26.94 4.25
C PHE A 163 -2.25 -28.09 4.71
N LYS A 164 -1.74 -28.86 3.75
CA LYS A 164 -0.67 -29.84 4.05
C LYS A 164 0.63 -29.08 4.36
N PRO A 165 1.47 -29.58 5.30
CA PRO A 165 2.76 -28.94 5.65
C PRO A 165 3.62 -28.61 4.44
N LYS A 166 3.72 -29.53 3.46
CA LYS A 166 4.48 -29.33 2.22
C LYS A 166 3.99 -28.12 1.40
N GLN A 167 2.68 -27.87 1.40
CA GLN A 167 2.09 -26.70 0.70
C GLN A 167 2.49 -25.42 1.40
N VAL A 168 2.39 -25.36 2.74
CA VAL A 168 2.80 -24.21 3.54
C VAL A 168 4.28 -23.89 3.33
N LYS A 169 5.17 -24.89 3.41
CA LYS A 169 6.62 -24.72 3.14
C LYS A 169 6.87 -24.12 1.75
N LYS A 170 6.19 -24.63 0.71
CA LYS A 170 6.33 -24.14 -0.66
C LYS A 170 5.87 -22.67 -0.80
N ILE A 171 4.78 -22.28 -0.10
CA ILE A 171 4.31 -20.90 -0.14
C ILE A 171 5.28 -20.01 0.65
N LYS A 172 5.63 -20.37 1.89
CA LYS A 172 6.55 -19.60 2.73
C LYS A 172 7.89 -19.30 2.04
N SER A 173 8.44 -20.25 1.29
CA SER A 173 9.72 -20.05 0.59
C SER A 173 9.73 -18.91 -0.43
N LYS A 174 8.55 -18.47 -0.89
CA LYS A 174 8.39 -17.32 -1.80
C LYS A 174 8.40 -15.96 -1.09
N TYR A 175 8.13 -15.93 0.22
CA TYR A 175 7.93 -14.72 1.01
C TYR A 175 8.93 -14.55 2.16
N GLN A 176 9.83 -15.49 2.33
CA GLN A 176 10.94 -15.31 3.26
C GLN A 176 11.93 -14.29 2.70
N PRO A 177 12.56 -13.46 3.57
CA PRO A 177 13.64 -12.58 3.14
C PRO A 177 14.70 -13.42 2.42
N LYS A 178 15.07 -13.03 1.23
CA LYS A 178 16.27 -13.61 0.59
C LYS A 178 17.47 -13.23 1.45
N LYS A 179 18.18 -14.22 1.96
CA LYS A 179 19.46 -14.01 2.65
C LYS A 179 20.46 -13.35 1.72
#